data_95fd9a564db08918fff9e6778a485d19
#
_entry.id   95fd9a564db08918fff9e6778a485d19
#
_cell.length_a   1.000
_cell.length_b   1.000
_cell.length_c   1.000
_cell.angle_alpha   90.00
_cell.angle_beta   90.00
_cell.angle_gamma   90.00
#
_symmetry.space_group_name_H-M   'P 1'
#
loop_
_entity.id
_entity.type
_entity.pdbx_description
1 polymer ?
#
loop_
_entity_poly.entity_id
_entity_poly.type
_entity_poly.pdbx_seq_one_letter_code
_entity_poly.pdbx_strand_id
1 'polypeptide(L)'
;MISIVKAGVKDAALLSGLATQTFIESHGHSAAAADIEAYVTKNYTPAMLQAELEDPANIYHILYYHKLPVGFSKIILNAPYEGSPGNAITKLERIYLQKSYYGTNLGPALMDFLIHLMKKEKQTGVWLYVWKENIRAIRFYEKKGFTITGSHDFPISDTHSNPNH
;
A
#
# COMPACT_ATOMS: atom_id res chain seq x y z
N MET A 1 -18.82 9.65 7.02
CA MET A 1 -17.89 9.64 8.16
C MET A 1 -16.71 8.71 7.87
N ILE A 2 -15.53 9.21 8.09
CA ILE A 2 -14.28 8.48 7.88
C ILE A 2 -13.73 8.01 9.23
N SER A 3 -13.28 6.76 9.32
CA SER A 3 -12.48 6.33 10.45
C SER A 3 -11.29 5.48 9.93
N ILE A 4 -10.14 5.65 10.56
CA ILE A 4 -8.92 4.95 10.19
C ILE A 4 -8.44 4.22 11.45
N VAL A 5 -8.39 2.90 11.36
CA VAL A 5 -8.17 2.04 12.53
C VAL A 5 -6.95 1.15 12.28
N LYS A 6 -6.09 1.06 13.29
CA LYS A 6 -4.96 0.13 13.23
C LYS A 6 -5.49 -1.30 13.22
N ALA A 7 -5.02 -2.10 12.27
CA ALA A 7 -5.45 -3.48 12.13
C ALA A 7 -4.62 -4.41 13.04
N GLY A 8 -5.27 -5.46 13.51
CA GLY A 8 -4.62 -6.53 14.26
C GLY A 8 -4.87 -7.88 13.60
N VAL A 9 -4.35 -8.95 14.21
CA VAL A 9 -4.45 -10.32 13.67
C VAL A 9 -5.90 -10.72 13.37
N LYS A 10 -6.86 -10.24 14.17
CA LYS A 10 -8.28 -10.50 13.96
C LYS A 10 -8.81 -9.99 12.63
N ASP A 11 -8.10 -9.06 11.99
CA ASP A 11 -8.52 -8.43 10.74
C ASP A 11 -7.94 -9.11 9.49
N ALA A 12 -7.24 -10.24 9.65
CA ALA A 12 -6.55 -10.91 8.54
C ALA A 12 -7.49 -11.27 7.39
N ALA A 13 -8.66 -11.82 7.68
CA ALA A 13 -9.62 -12.22 6.64
C ALA A 13 -10.16 -10.99 5.90
N LEU A 14 -10.49 -9.93 6.63
CA LEU A 14 -10.98 -8.68 6.04
C LEU A 14 -9.90 -8.05 5.15
N LEU A 15 -8.68 -7.97 5.64
CA LEU A 15 -7.57 -7.43 4.86
C LEU A 15 -7.26 -8.28 3.63
N SER A 16 -7.35 -9.60 3.74
CA SER A 16 -7.16 -10.50 2.59
C SER A 16 -8.13 -10.16 1.46
N GLY A 17 -9.42 -10.02 1.79
CA GLY A 17 -10.44 -9.67 0.80
C GLY A 17 -10.21 -8.28 0.20
N LEU A 18 -9.92 -7.31 1.05
CA LEU A 18 -9.70 -5.93 0.62
C LEU A 18 -8.43 -5.80 -0.23
N ALA A 19 -7.35 -6.45 0.18
CA ALA A 19 -6.09 -6.44 -0.56
C ALA A 19 -6.23 -7.11 -1.93
N THR A 20 -6.90 -8.25 -1.98
CA THR A 20 -7.17 -8.97 -3.23
C THR A 20 -7.97 -8.10 -4.19
N GLN A 21 -9.08 -7.52 -3.71
CA GLN A 21 -9.94 -6.69 -4.54
C GLN A 21 -9.20 -5.47 -5.08
N THR A 22 -8.52 -4.74 -4.20
CA THR A 22 -7.83 -3.51 -4.62
C THR A 22 -6.65 -3.80 -5.54
N PHE A 23 -5.95 -4.92 -5.34
CA PHE A 23 -4.86 -5.31 -6.25
C PHE A 23 -5.40 -5.61 -7.64
N ILE A 24 -6.48 -6.38 -7.73
CA ILE A 24 -7.12 -6.71 -9.01
C ILE A 24 -7.60 -5.43 -9.71
N GLU A 25 -8.21 -4.51 -8.98
CA GLU A 25 -8.70 -3.25 -9.54
C GLU A 25 -7.58 -2.37 -10.09
N SER A 26 -6.42 -2.36 -9.42
CA SER A 26 -5.31 -1.49 -9.81
C SER A 26 -4.33 -2.14 -10.79
N HIS A 27 -4.17 -3.47 -10.74
CA HIS A 27 -3.16 -4.19 -11.52
C HIS A 27 -3.71 -5.29 -12.42
N GLY A 28 -5.00 -5.57 -12.39
CA GLY A 28 -5.60 -6.71 -13.09
C GLY A 28 -5.42 -6.67 -14.61
N HIS A 29 -5.15 -5.49 -15.18
CA HIS A 29 -4.93 -5.32 -16.62
C HIS A 29 -3.43 -5.35 -16.99
N SER A 30 -2.53 -5.44 -16.02
CA SER A 30 -1.08 -5.36 -16.25
C SER A 30 -0.44 -6.70 -16.57
N ALA A 31 -1.17 -7.81 -16.39
CA ALA A 31 -0.67 -9.17 -16.62
C ALA A 31 -1.84 -10.09 -16.93
N ALA A 32 -1.55 -11.34 -17.33
CA ALA A 32 -2.59 -12.34 -17.58
C ALA A 32 -3.38 -12.64 -16.31
N ALA A 33 -4.66 -12.99 -16.47
CA ALA A 33 -5.54 -13.28 -15.34
C ALA A 33 -4.97 -14.38 -14.42
N ALA A 34 -4.35 -15.42 -15.00
CA ALA A 34 -3.75 -16.51 -14.22
C ALA A 34 -2.58 -16.01 -13.37
N ASP A 35 -1.79 -15.08 -13.89
CA ASP A 35 -0.65 -14.50 -13.15
C ASP A 35 -1.13 -13.61 -12.00
N ILE A 36 -2.18 -12.83 -12.23
CA ILE A 36 -2.79 -12.01 -11.19
C ILE A 36 -3.35 -12.90 -10.09
N GLU A 37 -4.08 -13.97 -10.44
CA GLU A 37 -4.62 -14.91 -9.47
C GLU A 37 -3.51 -15.58 -8.66
N ALA A 38 -2.44 -16.00 -9.31
CA ALA A 38 -1.29 -16.60 -8.63
C ALA A 38 -0.65 -15.64 -7.66
N TYR A 39 -0.52 -14.37 -8.03
CA TYR A 39 0.05 -13.34 -7.16
C TYR A 39 -0.80 -13.12 -5.90
N VAL A 40 -2.12 -12.98 -6.05
CA VAL A 40 -3.00 -12.75 -4.89
C VAL A 40 -3.08 -14.00 -4.01
N THR A 41 -3.03 -15.18 -4.59
CA THR A 41 -3.02 -16.45 -3.84
C THR A 41 -1.73 -16.59 -3.02
N LYS A 42 -0.61 -16.14 -3.56
CA LYS A 42 0.67 -16.18 -2.86
C LYS A 42 0.77 -15.14 -1.76
N ASN A 43 0.27 -13.92 -1.99
CA ASN A 43 0.59 -12.77 -1.14
C ASN A 43 -0.57 -12.31 -0.26
N TYR A 44 -1.82 -12.60 -0.63
CA TYR A 44 -2.99 -12.00 0.01
C TYR A 44 -3.99 -12.99 0.60
N THR A 45 -3.59 -14.22 0.86
CA THR A 45 -4.45 -15.16 1.57
C THR A 45 -4.61 -14.72 3.03
N PRO A 46 -5.68 -15.14 3.72
CA PRO A 46 -5.81 -14.84 5.15
C PRO A 46 -4.61 -15.29 5.98
N ALA A 47 -4.02 -16.46 5.65
CA ALA A 47 -2.84 -16.97 6.36
C ALA A 47 -1.64 -16.04 6.17
N MET A 48 -1.43 -15.54 4.95
CA MET A 48 -0.33 -14.61 4.68
C MET A 48 -0.52 -13.29 5.41
N LEU A 49 -1.73 -12.74 5.41
CA LEU A 49 -2.01 -11.51 6.12
C LEU A 49 -1.90 -11.70 7.63
N GLN A 50 -2.30 -12.86 8.15
CA GLN A 50 -2.12 -13.15 9.56
C GLN A 50 -0.63 -13.14 9.94
N ALA A 51 0.21 -13.80 9.15
CA ALA A 51 1.66 -13.82 9.39
C ALA A 51 2.25 -12.41 9.38
N GLU A 52 1.83 -11.58 8.43
CA GLU A 52 2.29 -10.19 8.38
C GLU A 52 1.83 -9.38 9.58
N LEU A 53 0.59 -9.55 10.01
CA LEU A 53 0.04 -8.83 11.16
C LEU A 53 0.66 -9.26 12.47
N GLU A 54 1.18 -10.48 12.55
CA GLU A 54 1.88 -10.98 13.74
C GLU A 54 3.27 -10.32 13.91
N ASP A 55 3.84 -9.79 12.84
CA ASP A 55 5.11 -9.07 12.89
C ASP A 55 4.85 -7.61 13.23
N PRO A 56 5.32 -7.12 14.39
CA PRO A 56 5.05 -5.73 14.81
C PRO A 56 5.72 -4.68 13.91
N ALA A 57 6.67 -5.07 13.06
CA ALA A 57 7.25 -4.14 12.08
C ALA A 57 6.27 -3.75 11.00
N ASN A 58 5.29 -4.60 10.72
CA ASN A 58 4.26 -4.35 9.72
C ASN A 58 3.07 -3.63 10.35
N ILE A 59 2.86 -2.37 9.97
CA ILE A 59 1.78 -1.56 10.53
C ILE A 59 0.72 -1.35 9.48
N TYR A 60 -0.43 -2.01 9.67
CA TYR A 60 -1.59 -1.91 8.79
C TYR A 60 -2.64 -1.01 9.39
N HIS A 61 -3.28 -0.20 8.54
CA HIS A 61 -4.46 0.57 8.90
C HIS A 61 -5.56 0.29 7.89
N ILE A 62 -6.80 0.27 8.37
CA ILE A 62 -7.99 0.09 7.53
C ILE A 62 -8.77 1.38 7.53
N LEU A 63 -9.12 1.86 6.35
CA LEU A 63 -9.95 3.05 6.16
C LEU A 63 -11.40 2.61 6.03
N TYR A 64 -12.23 3.10 6.93
CA TYR A 64 -13.68 2.87 6.89
C TYR A 64 -14.39 4.14 6.45
N TYR A 65 -15.38 3.98 5.59
CA TYR A 65 -16.26 5.05 5.18
C TYR A 65 -17.69 4.60 5.42
N HIS A 66 -18.41 5.33 6.28
CA HIS A 66 -19.74 4.92 6.73
C HIS A 66 -19.77 3.46 7.21
N LYS A 67 -18.79 3.10 8.03
CA LYS A 67 -18.60 1.76 8.62
C LYS A 67 -18.25 0.65 7.62
N LEU A 68 -17.99 0.98 6.36
CA LEU A 68 -17.57 0.01 5.35
C LEU A 68 -16.06 0.12 5.13
N PRO A 69 -15.33 -1.01 5.11
CA PRO A 69 -13.90 -0.98 4.81
C PRO A 69 -13.71 -0.72 3.30
N VAL A 70 -13.07 0.39 2.96
CA VAL A 70 -12.94 0.83 1.57
C VAL A 70 -11.49 1.00 1.12
N GLY A 71 -10.54 0.94 2.05
CA GLY A 71 -9.13 1.07 1.72
C GLY A 71 -8.26 0.60 2.86
N PHE A 72 -6.96 0.50 2.60
CA PHE A 72 -6.00 0.13 3.63
C PHE A 72 -4.61 0.62 3.27
N SER A 73 -3.72 0.60 4.25
CA SER A 73 -2.32 0.94 4.07
C SER A 73 -1.43 0.00 4.89
N LYS A 74 -0.18 -0.12 4.44
CA LYS A 74 0.87 -0.81 5.19
C LYS A 74 2.10 0.07 5.18
N ILE A 75 2.62 0.37 6.37
CA ILE A 75 3.87 1.10 6.53
C ILE A 75 4.85 0.30 7.38
N ILE A 76 6.14 0.56 7.18
CA ILE A 76 7.21 -0.02 7.98
C ILE A 76 8.09 1.15 8.41
N LEU A 77 8.17 1.37 9.72
CA LEU A 77 9.01 2.43 10.27
C LEU A 77 10.48 2.01 10.27
N ASN A 78 11.36 2.99 10.18
CA ASN A 78 12.81 2.76 10.23
C ASN A 78 13.26 1.73 9.19
N ALA A 79 12.76 1.89 7.96
CA ALA A 79 13.02 1.00 6.84
C ALA A 79 13.69 1.78 5.70
N PRO A 80 14.98 2.14 5.84
CA PRO A 80 15.66 2.94 4.85
C PRO A 80 15.86 2.19 3.53
N TYR A 81 16.00 2.95 2.45
CA TYR A 81 16.40 2.41 1.15
C TYR A 81 17.89 2.67 0.94
N GLU A 82 18.49 1.98 -0.02
CA GLU A 82 19.89 2.18 -0.35
C GLU A 82 20.14 3.63 -0.78
N GLY A 83 21.07 4.29 -0.09
CA GLY A 83 21.37 5.69 -0.35
C GLY A 83 20.51 6.69 0.42
N SER A 84 19.63 6.24 1.31
CA SER A 84 18.79 7.15 2.09
C SER A 84 19.61 7.96 3.09
N PRO A 85 19.14 9.18 3.45
CA PRO A 85 19.89 10.10 4.33
C PRO A 85 19.78 9.73 5.82
N GLY A 86 19.62 8.47 6.17
CA GLY A 86 19.53 8.02 7.55
C GLY A 86 18.60 6.83 7.67
N ASN A 87 18.36 6.41 8.91
CA ASN A 87 17.57 5.21 9.20
C ASN A 87 16.12 5.50 9.61
N ALA A 88 15.82 6.73 10.01
CA ALA A 88 14.47 7.12 10.44
C ALA A 88 13.59 7.46 9.23
N ILE A 89 13.52 6.53 8.27
CA ILE A 89 12.79 6.66 7.01
C ILE A 89 11.72 5.58 6.98
N THR A 90 10.49 5.96 6.70
CA THR A 90 9.37 5.02 6.60
C THR A 90 9.23 4.50 5.18
N LYS A 91 8.99 3.20 5.02
CA LYS A 91 8.55 2.64 3.75
C LYS A 91 7.02 2.60 3.75
N LEU A 92 6.40 3.28 2.79
CA LEU A 92 4.98 3.12 2.51
C LEU A 92 4.84 1.98 1.51
N GLU A 93 4.58 0.79 2.01
CA GLU A 93 4.60 -0.41 1.16
C GLU A 93 3.30 -0.59 0.40
N ARG A 94 2.18 -0.23 1.01
CA ARG A 94 0.86 -0.35 0.37
C ARG A 94 -0.03 0.79 0.81
N ILE A 95 -0.75 1.36 -0.15
CA ILE A 95 -1.86 2.27 0.09
C ILE A 95 -2.84 2.06 -1.06
N TYR A 96 -4.01 1.52 -0.75
CA TYR A 96 -5.00 1.14 -1.75
C TYR A 96 -6.38 1.57 -1.33
N LEU A 97 -7.19 1.92 -2.33
CA LEU A 97 -8.58 2.30 -2.17
C LEU A 97 -9.39 1.53 -3.19
N GLN A 98 -10.58 1.08 -2.83
CA GLN A 98 -11.49 0.44 -3.79
C GLN A 98 -11.78 1.43 -4.93
N LYS A 99 -11.81 0.92 -6.15
CA LYS A 99 -11.95 1.73 -7.36
C LYS A 99 -13.17 2.65 -7.32
N SER A 100 -14.27 2.17 -6.77
CA SER A 100 -15.51 2.97 -6.68
C SER A 100 -15.37 4.22 -5.82
N TYR A 101 -14.29 4.33 -5.05
CA TYR A 101 -14.02 5.50 -4.20
C TYR A 101 -12.90 6.38 -4.73
N TYR A 102 -12.39 6.09 -5.94
CA TYR A 102 -11.40 6.96 -6.58
C TYR A 102 -12.01 8.34 -6.85
N GLY A 103 -11.19 9.38 -6.77
CA GLY A 103 -11.64 10.74 -7.02
C GLY A 103 -12.39 11.37 -5.85
N THR A 104 -12.52 10.67 -4.74
CA THR A 104 -13.03 11.20 -3.48
C THR A 104 -11.86 11.72 -2.63
N ASN A 105 -12.14 12.35 -1.50
CA ASN A 105 -11.07 12.80 -0.60
C ASN A 105 -10.55 11.70 0.32
N LEU A 106 -10.93 10.44 0.11
CA LEU A 106 -10.57 9.35 1.02
C LEU A 106 -9.09 8.97 0.93
N GLY A 107 -8.54 8.93 -0.29
CA GLY A 107 -7.10 8.67 -0.47
C GLY A 107 -6.23 9.72 0.19
N PRO A 108 -6.45 11.01 -0.10
CA PRO A 108 -5.73 12.09 0.59
C PRO A 108 -5.88 12.04 2.11
N ALA A 109 -7.07 11.73 2.63
CA ALA A 109 -7.31 11.63 4.07
C ALA A 109 -6.45 10.53 4.70
N LEU A 110 -6.37 9.35 4.05
CA LEU A 110 -5.53 8.27 4.54
C LEU A 110 -4.05 8.66 4.51
N MET A 111 -3.59 9.28 3.43
CA MET A 111 -2.20 9.73 3.31
C MET A 111 -1.87 10.76 4.38
N ASP A 112 -2.74 11.73 4.61
CA ASP A 112 -2.51 12.77 5.63
C ASP A 112 -2.44 12.15 7.02
N PHE A 113 -3.28 11.18 7.31
CA PHE A 113 -3.22 10.42 8.57
C PHE A 113 -1.86 9.73 8.73
N LEU A 114 -1.38 9.07 7.69
CA LEU A 114 -0.11 8.37 7.73
C LEU A 114 1.07 9.32 7.91
N ILE A 115 1.06 10.45 7.20
CA ILE A 115 2.11 11.46 7.33
C ILE A 115 2.14 12.00 8.76
N HIS A 116 0.98 12.27 9.35
CA HIS A 116 0.90 12.71 10.74
C HIS A 116 1.48 11.66 11.70
N LEU A 117 1.13 10.39 11.48
CA LEU A 117 1.65 9.28 12.28
C LEU A 117 3.17 9.17 12.16
N MET A 118 3.70 9.28 10.94
CA MET A 118 5.15 9.23 10.70
C MET A 118 5.88 10.34 11.43
N LYS A 119 5.33 11.56 11.43
CA LYS A 119 5.91 12.70 12.15
C LYS A 119 5.88 12.45 13.66
N LYS A 120 4.80 11.91 14.18
CA LYS A 120 4.66 11.55 15.59
C LYS A 120 5.71 10.51 15.99
N GLU A 121 6.03 9.58 15.09
CA GLU A 121 7.05 8.54 15.29
C GLU A 121 8.45 9.02 14.92
N LYS A 122 8.62 10.33 14.72
CA LYS A 122 9.91 11.00 14.45
C LYS A 122 10.62 10.48 13.20
N GLN A 123 9.84 10.08 12.20
CA GLN A 123 10.39 9.73 10.90
C GLN A 123 10.73 10.99 10.13
N THR A 124 11.86 11.00 9.42
CA THR A 124 12.35 12.16 8.68
C THR A 124 11.99 12.12 7.21
N GLY A 125 11.46 11.01 6.73
CA GLY A 125 11.04 10.89 5.34
C GLY A 125 10.26 9.61 5.11
N VAL A 126 9.76 9.48 3.89
CA VAL A 126 8.98 8.32 3.46
C VAL A 126 9.31 8.02 2.00
N TRP A 127 9.37 6.73 1.67
CA TRP A 127 9.60 6.28 0.31
C TRP A 127 8.66 5.15 -0.06
N LEU A 128 8.47 4.94 -1.37
CA LEU A 128 7.60 3.89 -1.89
C LEU A 128 8.00 3.51 -3.30
N TYR A 129 7.49 2.36 -3.75
CA TYR A 129 7.50 1.98 -5.16
C TYR A 129 6.13 2.23 -5.77
N VAL A 130 6.09 2.69 -7.01
CA VAL A 130 4.85 2.82 -7.78
C VAL A 130 5.09 2.36 -9.21
N TRP A 131 4.12 1.64 -9.79
CA TRP A 131 4.21 1.17 -11.17
C TRP A 131 4.21 2.39 -12.12
N LYS A 132 5.17 2.42 -13.05
CA LYS A 132 5.38 3.57 -13.95
C LYS A 132 4.16 3.93 -14.78
N GLU A 133 3.34 2.93 -15.15
CA GLU A 133 2.15 3.17 -15.96
C GLU A 133 0.92 3.55 -15.12
N ASN A 134 1.03 3.55 -13.80
CA ASN A 134 -0.03 3.99 -12.92
C ASN A 134 0.03 5.51 -12.75
N ILE A 135 -0.37 6.23 -13.80
CA ILE A 135 -0.27 7.69 -13.86
C ILE A 135 -1.11 8.33 -12.76
N ARG A 136 -2.28 7.77 -12.46
CA ARG A 136 -3.14 8.28 -11.40
C ARG A 136 -2.43 8.27 -10.04
N ALA A 137 -1.80 7.16 -9.71
CA ALA A 137 -1.09 7.04 -8.43
C ALA A 137 0.13 7.98 -8.39
N ILE A 138 0.89 8.05 -9.49
CA ILE A 138 2.05 8.92 -9.57
C ILE A 138 1.64 10.38 -9.33
N ARG A 139 0.57 10.83 -9.97
CA ARG A 139 0.06 12.19 -9.77
C ARG A 139 -0.39 12.43 -8.34
N PHE A 140 -1.03 11.44 -7.73
CA PHE A 140 -1.43 11.51 -6.33
C PHE A 140 -0.22 11.73 -5.43
N TYR A 141 0.85 10.94 -5.62
CA TYR A 141 2.04 11.07 -4.80
C TYR A 141 2.76 12.40 -5.06
N GLU A 142 2.84 12.83 -6.32
CA GLU A 142 3.48 14.11 -6.64
C GLU A 142 2.76 15.29 -5.99
N LYS A 143 1.43 15.26 -5.94
CA LYS A 143 0.64 16.29 -5.24
C LYS A 143 0.94 16.32 -3.74
N LYS A 144 1.36 15.19 -3.18
CA LYS A 144 1.74 15.10 -1.76
C LYS A 144 3.22 15.39 -1.52
N GLY A 145 3.95 15.80 -2.54
CA GLY A 145 5.35 16.20 -2.43
C GLY A 145 6.37 15.12 -2.71
N PHE A 146 5.95 13.97 -3.23
CA PHE A 146 6.87 12.90 -3.59
C PHE A 146 7.57 13.21 -4.91
N THR A 147 8.84 12.79 -5.02
CA THR A 147 9.62 12.90 -6.26
C THR A 147 10.18 11.54 -6.63
N ILE A 148 10.38 11.32 -7.94
CA ILE A 148 10.94 10.07 -8.44
C ILE A 148 12.45 10.11 -8.22
N THR A 149 12.99 9.11 -7.51
CA THR A 149 14.44 9.01 -7.23
C THR A 149 15.12 7.81 -7.89
N GLY A 150 14.34 6.91 -8.47
CA GLY A 150 14.90 5.73 -9.12
C GLY A 150 13.81 4.82 -9.67
N SER A 151 14.19 3.64 -10.14
CA SER A 151 13.25 2.68 -10.67
C SER A 151 13.62 1.25 -10.28
N HIS A 152 12.63 0.37 -10.28
CA HIS A 152 12.77 -1.02 -9.90
C HIS A 152 11.68 -1.84 -10.59
N ASP A 153 12.01 -3.05 -11.02
CA ASP A 153 11.03 -3.95 -11.62
C ASP A 153 10.25 -4.67 -10.52
N PHE A 154 8.91 -4.69 -10.67
CA PHE A 154 8.01 -5.37 -9.75
C PHE A 154 7.58 -6.71 -10.38
N PRO A 155 8.07 -7.87 -9.88
CA PRO A 155 7.73 -9.16 -10.46
C PRO A 155 6.31 -9.57 -10.07
N ILE A 156 5.48 -9.91 -11.08
CA ILE A 156 4.14 -10.48 -10.86
C ILE A 156 4.18 -11.98 -11.07
N SER A 157 5.02 -12.45 -12.01
CA SER A 157 5.25 -13.87 -12.26
C SER A 157 6.69 -14.07 -12.73
N ASP A 158 7.10 -15.32 -12.91
CA ASP A 158 8.45 -15.66 -13.39
C ASP A 158 8.73 -15.10 -14.80
N THR A 159 7.68 -14.80 -15.57
CA THR A 159 7.79 -14.37 -16.95
C THR A 159 7.39 -12.93 -17.19
N HIS A 160 6.93 -12.23 -16.14
CA HIS A 160 6.40 -10.87 -16.29
C HIS A 160 6.75 -10.02 -15.06
N SER A 161 7.14 -8.77 -15.29
CA SER A 161 7.32 -7.79 -14.24
C SER A 161 6.80 -6.43 -14.72
N ASN A 162 6.35 -5.62 -13.76
CA ASN A 162 5.95 -4.24 -14.02
C ASN A 162 7.06 -3.30 -13.54
N PRO A 163 7.46 -2.31 -14.35
CA PRO A 163 8.46 -1.34 -13.90
C PRO A 163 7.87 -0.40 -12.85
N ASN A 164 8.65 -0.11 -11.81
CA ASN A 164 8.29 0.79 -10.72
C ASN A 164 9.27 1.94 -10.60
N HIS A 165 8.81 3.02 -10.03
CA HIS A 165 9.64 4.15 -9.60
C HIS A 165 10.09 3.99 -8.17
#